data_c7c53c8cdb7e12ea820800fd04fbcce8
#
_entry.id   c7c53c8cdb7e12ea820800fd04fbcce8
#
_cell.length_a   1.000
_cell.length_b   1.000
_cell.length_c   1.000
_cell.angle_alpha   90.00
_cell.angle_beta   90.00
_cell.angle_gamma   90.00
#
_symmetry.space_group_name_H-M   'P 1'
#
loop_
_entity.id
_entity.type
_entity.pdbx_description
1 polymer ?
#
loop_
_entity_poly.entity_id
_entity_poly.type
_entity_poly.pdbx_seq_one_letter_code
_entity_poly.pdbx_strand_id
1 'polypeptide(L)'
;MGSTDLRIPRYGETVNNRSRQKIAEELEISPTTLWRKMKNMALQSEHCKVSLLYACEEKKMDVIVLIDSFKGSMTSMEAGNAARDGVLRVYPHANVTVRPLADGGEGTTDALIEGLGGRKVELSVTGPMGSRVEAYYGILADEKTVVMEMAQAAGITLVEETQKNPGKATTYGVGEMIRDAVSRGYRKFIIGIGGSATNDGGIGMLRALGVKFLTKDGEEAGEGADALGKIHFVSLEHLMPELKECDFQIACDVTNPLCGEKGATYIYGKQKGIREEEMPRIDADMKHYAAITAERIGVDYAAREGAGAAGGMGYAFISYLGARLVPGIELILDVIHFEEEAKKAQIVLTGEGRLDLQTAMGKAPVGVARAAKKYGCKVIAFAGSVTKEATACNDNGIDAFFPIVRGVCTLEEAMQREKAMENLTDSVEQVFRLL
;
A
#
# COMPACT_ATOMS: atom_id res chain seq x y z
N MET A 1 61.86 -18.93 30.56
CA MET A 1 61.06 -18.98 29.35
C MET A 1 59.66 -19.45 29.78
N GLY A 2 58.81 -18.54 30.16
CA GLY A 2 57.53 -18.85 30.74
C GLY A 2 56.42 -19.13 29.72
N SER A 3 55.86 -20.31 29.82
CA SER A 3 54.59 -20.59 29.12
C SER A 3 53.46 -19.92 29.90
N THR A 4 52.95 -18.85 29.38
CA THR A 4 51.70 -18.26 29.89
C THR A 4 50.54 -19.18 29.49
N ASP A 5 50.08 -20.00 30.44
CA ASP A 5 48.85 -20.74 30.33
C ASP A 5 47.68 -19.76 30.27
N LEU A 6 47.17 -19.54 29.08
CA LEU A 6 45.90 -18.83 28.85
C LEU A 6 44.75 -19.69 29.40
N ARG A 7 44.36 -19.46 30.65
CA ARG A 7 43.13 -20.03 31.24
C ARG A 7 41.93 -19.37 30.54
N ILE A 8 41.39 -20.09 29.59
CA ILE A 8 40.07 -19.78 29.04
C ILE A 8 39.04 -20.10 30.16
N PRO A 9 38.12 -19.19 30.51
CA PRO A 9 37.12 -19.44 31.55
C PRO A 9 36.32 -20.71 31.22
N ARG A 10 36.10 -21.57 32.23
CA ARG A 10 35.30 -22.79 32.10
C ARG A 10 33.84 -22.38 31.74
N TYR A 11 33.33 -23.02 30.73
CA TYR A 11 31.99 -22.92 30.26
C TYR A 11 30.97 -23.11 31.39
N GLY A 12 30.09 -22.15 31.62
CA GLY A 12 28.98 -22.21 32.58
C GLY A 12 28.46 -20.87 33.05
N GLU A 13 29.26 -19.82 32.95
CA GLU A 13 28.83 -18.50 33.41
C GLU A 13 28.93 -17.48 32.24
N THR A 14 27.75 -17.17 31.69
CA THR A 14 27.45 -15.96 30.93
C THR A 14 28.36 -15.64 29.71
N VAL A 15 28.26 -16.42 28.62
CA VAL A 15 28.63 -15.96 27.29
C VAL A 15 27.36 -15.37 26.62
N ASN A 16 26.77 -14.39 27.26
CA ASN A 16 25.74 -13.58 26.66
C ASN A 16 26.41 -12.29 26.12
N ASN A 17 26.36 -12.10 24.79
CA ASN A 17 26.56 -10.83 24.09
C ASN A 17 27.97 -10.22 23.98
N ARG A 18 29.05 -10.98 23.86
CA ARG A 18 30.35 -10.38 23.53
C ARG A 18 30.74 -10.71 22.09
N SER A 19 30.82 -9.68 21.25
CA SER A 19 31.33 -9.84 19.88
C SER A 19 32.79 -10.39 19.89
N ARG A 20 33.19 -11.10 18.85
CA ARG A 20 34.57 -11.57 18.66
C ARG A 20 35.62 -10.49 18.87
N GLN A 21 35.28 -9.28 18.53
CA GLN A 21 36.07 -8.08 18.69
C GLN A 21 36.35 -7.76 20.17
N LYS A 22 35.34 -7.80 21.04
CA LYS A 22 35.47 -7.61 22.49
C LYS A 22 36.35 -8.70 23.14
N ILE A 23 36.19 -9.95 22.72
CA ILE A 23 37.00 -11.06 23.25
C ILE A 23 38.45 -10.88 22.79
N ALA A 24 38.69 -10.45 21.57
CA ALA A 24 40.04 -10.17 21.06
C ALA A 24 40.70 -9.02 21.80
N GLU A 25 39.97 -7.95 22.09
CA GLU A 25 40.41 -6.81 22.89
C GLU A 25 40.77 -7.20 24.33
N GLU A 26 39.92 -8.00 25.01
CA GLU A 26 40.18 -8.48 26.38
C GLU A 26 41.39 -9.40 26.48
N LEU A 27 41.71 -10.15 25.38
CA LEU A 27 42.87 -11.04 25.30
C LEU A 27 44.11 -10.33 24.76
N GLU A 28 44.01 -9.01 24.47
CA GLU A 28 45.11 -8.22 23.86
C GLU A 28 45.69 -8.83 22.57
N ILE A 29 44.83 -9.47 21.77
CA ILE A 29 45.22 -10.08 20.48
C ILE A 29 44.29 -9.57 19.35
N SER A 30 44.81 -9.63 18.13
CA SER A 30 43.98 -9.23 16.99
C SER A 30 42.83 -10.24 16.75
N PRO A 31 41.68 -9.81 16.23
CA PRO A 31 40.57 -10.71 15.88
C PRO A 31 40.99 -11.85 14.94
N THR A 32 41.95 -11.60 14.04
CA THR A 32 42.51 -12.60 13.13
C THR A 32 43.37 -13.65 13.89
N THR A 33 44.09 -13.22 14.91
CA THR A 33 44.88 -14.10 15.78
C THR A 33 43.96 -14.96 16.65
N LEU A 34 42.89 -14.37 17.20
CA LEU A 34 41.88 -15.10 17.94
C LEU A 34 41.26 -16.19 17.05
N TRP A 35 40.85 -15.85 15.84
CA TRP A 35 40.24 -16.78 14.89
C TRP A 35 41.20 -17.95 14.52
N ARG A 36 42.49 -17.66 14.28
CA ARG A 36 43.47 -18.68 13.97
C ARG A 36 43.70 -19.63 15.16
N LYS A 37 43.79 -19.11 16.40
CA LYS A 37 43.89 -19.92 17.62
C LYS A 37 42.67 -20.78 17.82
N MET A 38 41.47 -20.24 17.68
CA MET A 38 40.21 -20.98 17.80
C MET A 38 40.09 -22.08 16.73
N LYS A 39 40.49 -21.81 15.49
CA LYS A 39 40.49 -22.81 14.40
C LYS A 39 41.47 -23.96 14.69
N ASN A 40 42.65 -23.67 15.22
CA ASN A 40 43.62 -24.69 15.58
C ASN A 40 43.18 -25.56 16.76
N MET A 41 42.48 -24.97 17.76
CA MET A 41 41.88 -25.71 18.88
C MET A 41 40.68 -26.56 18.42
N ALA A 42 39.88 -26.11 17.50
CA ALA A 42 38.73 -26.85 16.93
C ALA A 42 39.17 -28.10 16.13
N LEU A 43 40.34 -28.06 15.55
CA LEU A 43 40.92 -29.22 14.83
C LEU A 43 41.42 -30.34 15.78
N GLN A 44 41.54 -30.05 17.08
CA GLN A 44 42.10 -30.98 18.07
C GLN A 44 41.06 -31.68 18.97
N SER A 45 39.78 -31.27 19.00
CA SER A 45 38.74 -31.97 19.77
C SER A 45 37.35 -31.86 19.16
N GLU A 46 36.58 -32.96 19.14
CA GLU A 46 35.18 -32.96 18.68
C GLU A 46 34.24 -32.12 19.57
N HIS A 47 34.59 -32.00 20.87
CA HIS A 47 33.85 -31.12 21.81
C HIS A 47 33.97 -29.64 21.45
N CYS A 48 35.11 -29.21 20.90
CA CYS A 48 35.29 -27.83 20.42
C CYS A 48 34.51 -27.54 19.10
N LYS A 49 34.30 -28.55 18.26
CA LYS A 49 33.48 -28.39 17.04
C LYS A 49 32.02 -28.07 17.38
N VAL A 50 31.47 -28.74 18.38
CA VAL A 50 30.10 -28.51 18.86
C VAL A 50 30.02 -27.13 19.54
N SER A 51 31.01 -26.73 20.37
CA SER A 51 31.03 -25.39 20.98
C SER A 51 31.25 -24.26 19.99
N LEU A 52 31.99 -24.47 18.89
CA LEU A 52 32.15 -23.51 17.79
C LEU A 52 30.87 -23.41 16.94
N LEU A 53 30.13 -24.49 16.75
CA LEU A 53 28.82 -24.49 16.13
C LEU A 53 27.79 -23.71 16.97
N TYR A 54 27.84 -23.84 18.30
CA TYR A 54 26.96 -23.05 19.22
C TYR A 54 27.44 -21.60 19.43
N ALA A 55 28.74 -21.31 19.33
CA ALA A 55 29.27 -19.93 19.41
C ALA A 55 29.10 -19.16 18.07
N CYS A 56 28.78 -19.83 17.01
CA CYS A 56 28.39 -19.29 15.71
C CYS A 56 26.87 -19.44 15.48
N GLU A 57 26.04 -19.37 16.47
CA GLU A 57 24.70 -18.83 16.26
C GLU A 57 24.90 -17.34 15.93
N GLU A 58 25.28 -17.07 14.69
CA GLU A 58 25.13 -15.76 14.08
C GLU A 58 23.69 -15.39 14.35
N LYS A 59 23.48 -14.34 15.13
CA LYS A 59 22.16 -13.82 15.41
C LYS A 59 21.51 -13.61 14.06
N LYS A 60 20.61 -14.54 13.71
CA LYS A 60 20.01 -14.59 12.39
C LYS A 60 19.37 -13.25 12.15
N MET A 61 19.84 -12.49 11.18
CA MET A 61 19.30 -11.18 10.85
C MET A 61 17.94 -11.38 10.20
N ASP A 62 16.88 -10.87 10.83
CA ASP A 62 15.55 -10.88 10.26
C ASP A 62 15.27 -9.53 9.60
N VAL A 63 15.04 -9.55 8.30
CA VAL A 63 14.77 -8.37 7.45
C VAL A 63 13.42 -8.53 6.79
N ILE A 64 12.59 -7.49 6.85
CA ILE A 64 11.37 -7.41 6.08
C ILE A 64 11.57 -6.43 4.94
N VAL A 65 11.11 -6.79 3.76
CA VAL A 65 11.16 -5.95 2.56
C VAL A 65 9.75 -5.65 2.09
N LEU A 66 9.41 -4.37 2.09
CA LEU A 66 8.12 -3.79 1.71
C LEU A 66 8.38 -2.58 0.80
N ILE A 67 8.51 -2.80 -0.49
CA ILE A 67 8.81 -1.75 -1.47
C ILE A 67 7.63 -1.62 -2.43
N ASP A 68 7.10 -0.41 -2.59
CA ASP A 68 6.05 -0.14 -3.56
C ASP A 68 6.59 -0.22 -5.00
N SER A 69 5.70 -0.36 -5.95
CA SER A 69 6.06 -0.44 -7.36
C SER A 69 6.82 0.82 -7.82
N PHE A 70 7.84 0.62 -8.64
CA PHE A 70 8.45 1.71 -9.39
C PHE A 70 7.66 1.84 -10.69
N LYS A 71 6.62 2.66 -10.66
CA LYS A 71 5.63 2.78 -11.75
C LYS A 71 6.29 2.90 -13.11
N GLY A 72 5.90 2.00 -14.04
CA GLY A 72 6.46 1.91 -15.38
C GLY A 72 7.85 1.25 -15.46
N SER A 73 8.38 0.70 -14.36
CA SER A 73 9.69 0.02 -14.32
C SER A 73 9.59 -1.39 -13.73
N MET A 74 9.30 -1.54 -12.44
CA MET A 74 9.22 -2.85 -11.78
C MET A 74 8.05 -2.93 -10.79
N THR A 75 7.48 -4.14 -10.60
CA THR A 75 6.43 -4.40 -9.64
C THR A 75 6.96 -4.33 -8.20
N SER A 76 6.06 -4.26 -7.22
CA SER A 76 6.40 -4.32 -5.80
C SER A 76 7.21 -5.58 -5.46
N MET A 77 6.77 -6.75 -5.96
CA MET A 77 7.45 -8.02 -5.70
C MET A 77 8.80 -8.13 -6.40
N GLU A 78 8.96 -7.57 -7.60
CA GLU A 78 10.25 -7.50 -8.29
C GLU A 78 11.24 -6.62 -7.52
N ALA A 79 10.81 -5.45 -7.06
CA ALA A 79 11.61 -4.55 -6.23
C ALA A 79 11.99 -5.23 -4.89
N GLY A 80 11.03 -5.88 -4.26
CA GLY A 80 11.26 -6.62 -3.03
C GLY A 80 12.27 -7.75 -3.19
N ASN A 81 12.17 -8.54 -4.26
CA ASN A 81 13.12 -9.62 -4.54
C ASN A 81 14.52 -9.10 -4.88
N ALA A 82 14.64 -8.03 -5.67
CA ALA A 82 15.91 -7.38 -5.96
C ALA A 82 16.59 -6.87 -4.67
N ALA A 83 15.85 -6.28 -3.76
CA ALA A 83 16.36 -5.85 -2.46
C ALA A 83 16.79 -7.05 -1.59
N ARG A 84 16.00 -8.12 -1.54
CA ARG A 84 16.38 -9.37 -0.86
C ARG A 84 17.70 -9.92 -1.37
N ASP A 85 17.87 -9.96 -2.68
CA ASP A 85 19.10 -10.49 -3.29
C ASP A 85 20.32 -9.64 -2.91
N GLY A 86 20.16 -8.30 -2.80
CA GLY A 86 21.22 -7.41 -2.27
C GLY A 86 21.58 -7.71 -0.82
N VAL A 87 20.61 -7.97 0.06
CA VAL A 87 20.82 -8.38 1.44
C VAL A 87 21.62 -9.70 1.49
N LEU A 88 21.18 -10.71 0.73
CA LEU A 88 21.74 -12.05 0.76
C LEU A 88 23.16 -12.12 0.18
N ARG A 89 23.56 -11.18 -0.67
CA ARG A 89 24.97 -11.06 -1.11
C ARG A 89 25.94 -10.74 0.05
N VAL A 90 25.47 -10.06 1.09
CA VAL A 90 26.28 -9.68 2.27
C VAL A 90 26.04 -10.60 3.44
N TYR A 91 24.78 -10.95 3.68
CA TYR A 91 24.34 -11.84 4.77
C TYR A 91 23.61 -13.07 4.22
N PRO A 92 24.33 -14.09 3.72
CA PRO A 92 23.73 -15.25 3.05
C PRO A 92 22.76 -16.06 3.92
N HIS A 93 22.85 -15.91 5.24
CA HIS A 93 22.01 -16.62 6.23
C HIS A 93 20.92 -15.73 6.84
N ALA A 94 20.75 -14.48 6.37
CA ALA A 94 19.66 -13.63 6.81
C ALA A 94 18.30 -14.24 6.45
N ASN A 95 17.35 -14.09 7.33
CA ASN A 95 15.95 -14.41 7.05
C ASN A 95 15.32 -13.17 6.44
N VAL A 96 15.10 -13.17 5.13
CA VAL A 96 14.55 -12.02 4.40
C VAL A 96 13.13 -12.34 3.93
N THR A 97 12.16 -11.68 4.52
CA THR A 97 10.74 -11.82 4.15
C THR A 97 10.37 -10.69 3.21
N VAL A 98 9.95 -11.02 2.00
CA VAL A 98 9.41 -10.05 1.02
C VAL A 98 7.89 -10.09 1.07
N ARG A 99 7.28 -8.92 1.18
CA ARG A 99 5.84 -8.73 1.14
C ARG A 99 5.46 -7.66 0.12
N PRO A 100 4.29 -7.77 -0.52
CA PRO A 100 3.81 -6.75 -1.43
C PRO A 100 3.53 -5.46 -0.66
N LEU A 101 3.79 -4.32 -1.30
CA LEU A 101 3.41 -3.02 -0.82
C LEU A 101 2.62 -2.30 -1.90
N ALA A 102 1.59 -1.59 -1.49
CA ALA A 102 0.79 -0.67 -2.31
C ALA A 102 0.15 0.39 -1.40
N ASP A 103 -0.35 1.46 -2.00
CA ASP A 103 -0.99 2.57 -1.27
C ASP A 103 -2.52 2.58 -1.38
N GLY A 104 -3.14 1.49 -1.88
CA GLY A 104 -4.58 1.45 -2.17
C GLY A 104 -4.97 2.09 -3.50
N GLY A 105 -4.00 2.58 -4.27
CA GLY A 105 -4.19 3.10 -5.62
C GLY A 105 -4.08 2.03 -6.71
N GLU A 106 -3.77 2.48 -7.94
CA GLU A 106 -3.60 1.63 -9.12
C GLU A 106 -2.48 0.60 -8.92
N GLY A 107 -2.78 -0.67 -9.22
CA GLY A 107 -1.87 -1.81 -9.10
C GLY A 107 -1.90 -2.52 -7.74
N THR A 108 -2.72 -2.07 -6.80
CA THR A 108 -2.88 -2.70 -5.48
C THR A 108 -3.37 -4.15 -5.61
N THR A 109 -4.35 -4.40 -6.45
CA THR A 109 -4.91 -5.75 -6.68
C THR A 109 -3.84 -6.70 -7.19
N ASP A 110 -3.04 -6.27 -8.16
CA ASP A 110 -1.97 -7.08 -8.73
C ASP A 110 -0.87 -7.36 -7.72
N ALA A 111 -0.43 -6.35 -6.98
CA ALA A 111 0.59 -6.50 -5.94
C ALA A 111 0.16 -7.52 -4.87
N LEU A 112 -1.09 -7.45 -4.40
CA LEU A 112 -1.59 -8.37 -3.39
C LEU A 112 -1.75 -9.80 -3.91
N ILE A 113 -2.24 -9.99 -5.14
CA ILE A 113 -2.33 -11.32 -5.77
C ILE A 113 -0.93 -11.92 -5.98
N GLU A 114 0.01 -11.13 -6.51
CA GLU A 114 1.39 -11.57 -6.75
C GLU A 114 2.10 -11.97 -5.45
N GLY A 115 1.95 -11.17 -4.40
CA GLY A 115 2.68 -11.34 -3.15
C GLY A 115 2.04 -12.32 -2.16
N LEU A 116 0.72 -12.42 -2.12
CA LEU A 116 -0.02 -13.26 -1.17
C LEU A 116 -0.64 -14.50 -1.81
N GLY A 117 -0.60 -14.58 -3.14
CA GLY A 117 -1.34 -15.57 -3.89
C GLY A 117 -2.81 -15.21 -4.05
N GLY A 118 -3.44 -15.85 -4.98
CA GLY A 118 -4.84 -15.61 -5.30
C GLY A 118 -5.09 -15.70 -6.80
N ARG A 119 -6.24 -15.20 -7.24
CA ARG A 119 -6.62 -15.22 -8.66
C ARG A 119 -7.41 -13.99 -9.05
N LYS A 120 -7.33 -13.62 -10.32
CA LYS A 120 -8.17 -12.59 -10.92
C LYS A 120 -9.50 -13.14 -11.36
N VAL A 121 -10.53 -12.31 -11.28
CA VAL A 121 -11.83 -12.51 -11.89
C VAL A 121 -12.04 -11.37 -12.88
N GLU A 122 -12.01 -11.69 -14.15
CA GLU A 122 -12.23 -10.74 -15.24
C GLU A 122 -13.72 -10.69 -15.58
N LEU A 123 -14.20 -9.47 -15.88
CA LEU A 123 -15.58 -9.23 -16.27
C LEU A 123 -15.71 -7.96 -17.11
N SER A 124 -16.65 -7.94 -18.02
CA SER A 124 -16.99 -6.73 -18.77
C SER A 124 -18.02 -5.93 -17.99
N VAL A 125 -17.72 -4.65 -17.73
CA VAL A 125 -18.57 -3.75 -16.95
C VAL A 125 -18.79 -2.42 -17.67
N THR A 126 -19.70 -1.61 -17.15
CA THR A 126 -19.96 -0.27 -17.65
C THR A 126 -18.79 0.65 -17.29
N GLY A 127 -18.11 1.20 -18.28
CA GLY A 127 -17.04 2.18 -18.10
C GLY A 127 -17.57 3.56 -17.71
N PRO A 128 -16.67 4.50 -17.39
CA PRO A 128 -17.06 5.82 -16.87
C PRO A 128 -17.94 6.63 -17.83
N MET A 129 -17.81 6.43 -19.14
CA MET A 129 -18.62 7.12 -20.16
C MET A 129 -19.73 6.25 -20.75
N GLY A 130 -20.12 5.16 -20.06
CA GLY A 130 -21.23 4.28 -20.45
C GLY A 130 -20.87 3.18 -21.46
N SER A 131 -19.69 3.19 -22.08
CA SER A 131 -19.18 2.09 -22.91
C SER A 131 -18.77 0.89 -22.04
N ARG A 132 -18.76 -0.31 -22.64
CA ARG A 132 -18.25 -1.49 -21.92
C ARG A 132 -16.72 -1.44 -21.86
N VAL A 133 -16.18 -1.81 -20.71
CA VAL A 133 -14.74 -1.95 -20.45
C VAL A 133 -14.47 -3.28 -19.80
N GLU A 134 -13.31 -3.86 -20.10
CA GLU A 134 -12.82 -5.03 -19.38
C GLU A 134 -12.20 -4.58 -18.06
N ALA A 135 -12.68 -5.16 -16.98
CA ALA A 135 -12.23 -4.91 -15.62
C ALA A 135 -11.95 -6.24 -14.91
N TYR A 136 -11.25 -6.17 -13.79
CA TYR A 136 -11.03 -7.34 -12.95
C TYR A 136 -10.98 -6.95 -11.48
N TYR A 137 -11.20 -7.95 -10.63
CA TYR A 137 -10.92 -7.89 -9.20
C TYR A 137 -10.13 -9.14 -8.76
N GLY A 138 -9.46 -9.04 -7.63
CA GLY A 138 -8.70 -10.14 -7.03
C GLY A 138 -9.50 -10.88 -5.98
N ILE A 139 -9.29 -12.21 -5.90
CA ILE A 139 -9.66 -13.03 -4.75
C ILE A 139 -8.37 -13.51 -4.15
N LEU A 140 -8.09 -13.16 -2.89
CA LEU A 140 -6.85 -13.55 -2.22
C LEU A 140 -6.82 -15.04 -1.89
N ALA A 141 -5.66 -15.58 -1.54
CA ALA A 141 -5.46 -17.00 -1.25
C ALA A 141 -6.30 -17.53 -0.07
N ASP A 142 -6.84 -16.66 0.77
CA ASP A 142 -7.79 -17.03 1.84
C ASP A 142 -9.17 -17.45 1.32
N GLU A 143 -9.41 -17.30 0.00
CA GLU A 143 -10.68 -17.57 -0.70
C GLU A 143 -11.89 -16.83 -0.10
N LYS A 144 -11.66 -15.73 0.63
CA LYS A 144 -12.69 -14.95 1.32
C LYS A 144 -12.59 -13.45 1.04
N THR A 145 -11.37 -12.94 0.90
CA THR A 145 -11.11 -11.52 0.73
C THR A 145 -11.06 -11.15 -0.74
N VAL A 146 -11.89 -10.21 -1.13
CA VAL A 146 -11.92 -9.62 -2.47
C VAL A 146 -11.20 -8.27 -2.44
N VAL A 147 -10.31 -8.06 -3.40
CA VAL A 147 -9.61 -6.79 -3.59
C VAL A 147 -10.04 -6.18 -4.92
N MET A 148 -10.48 -4.92 -4.89
CA MET A 148 -10.96 -4.18 -6.06
C MET A 148 -10.31 -2.81 -6.15
N GLU A 149 -10.16 -2.34 -7.37
CA GLU A 149 -9.82 -0.93 -7.65
C GLU A 149 -10.95 -0.31 -8.46
N MET A 150 -11.52 0.79 -7.98
CA MET A 150 -12.57 1.48 -8.74
C MET A 150 -12.05 1.97 -10.11
N ALA A 151 -10.75 2.22 -10.22
CA ALA A 151 -10.12 2.66 -11.45
C ALA A 151 -10.28 1.66 -12.61
N GLN A 152 -10.49 0.37 -12.33
CA GLN A 152 -10.76 -0.65 -13.33
C GLN A 152 -12.08 -0.41 -14.10
N ALA A 153 -13.07 0.22 -13.46
CA ALA A 153 -14.39 0.47 -14.04
C ALA A 153 -14.73 1.95 -14.19
N ALA A 154 -14.12 2.84 -13.38
CA ALA A 154 -14.44 4.26 -13.35
C ALA A 154 -13.18 5.15 -13.29
N GLY A 155 -12.05 4.63 -13.79
CA GLY A 155 -10.76 5.30 -13.76
C GLY A 155 -10.62 6.42 -14.79
N ILE A 156 -9.79 7.42 -14.44
CA ILE A 156 -9.50 8.56 -15.31
C ILE A 156 -8.70 8.15 -16.56
N THR A 157 -7.94 7.08 -16.46
CA THR A 157 -7.16 6.49 -17.57
C THR A 157 -8.04 5.83 -18.64
N LEU A 158 -9.30 5.51 -18.30
CA LEU A 158 -10.29 4.97 -19.25
C LEU A 158 -10.97 6.04 -20.10
N VAL A 159 -10.66 7.33 -19.87
CA VAL A 159 -11.29 8.45 -20.56
C VAL A 159 -10.22 9.30 -21.24
N GLU A 160 -10.36 9.48 -22.55
CA GLU A 160 -9.49 10.39 -23.29
C GLU A 160 -9.66 11.82 -22.77
N GLU A 161 -8.58 12.62 -22.79
CA GLU A 161 -8.57 13.98 -22.26
C GLU A 161 -9.70 14.86 -22.84
N THR A 162 -9.97 14.70 -24.12
CA THR A 162 -11.01 15.44 -24.85
C THR A 162 -12.44 14.97 -24.57
N GLN A 163 -12.59 13.79 -23.95
CA GLN A 163 -13.88 13.16 -23.66
C GLN A 163 -14.29 13.26 -22.19
N LYS A 164 -13.43 13.83 -21.35
CA LYS A 164 -13.71 14.02 -19.93
C LYS A 164 -15.00 14.83 -19.73
N ASN A 165 -15.99 14.23 -19.11
CA ASN A 165 -17.26 14.85 -18.80
C ASN A 165 -17.84 14.30 -17.48
N PRO A 166 -17.46 14.85 -16.33
CA PRO A 166 -17.95 14.40 -15.04
C PRO A 166 -19.45 14.57 -14.84
N GLY A 167 -20.09 15.47 -15.62
CA GLY A 167 -21.55 15.60 -15.66
C GLY A 167 -22.27 14.32 -16.05
N LYS A 168 -21.62 13.47 -16.88
CA LYS A 168 -22.15 12.20 -17.37
C LYS A 168 -21.38 10.97 -16.88
N ALA A 169 -20.15 11.15 -16.37
CA ALA A 169 -19.32 10.05 -15.94
C ALA A 169 -19.95 9.32 -14.74
N THR A 170 -20.01 7.99 -14.83
CA THR A 170 -20.73 7.13 -13.89
C THR A 170 -19.80 6.14 -13.17
N THR A 171 -20.13 5.84 -11.92
CA THR A 171 -19.52 4.77 -11.12
C THR A 171 -20.25 3.43 -11.25
N TYR A 172 -21.17 3.29 -12.20
CA TYR A 172 -22.07 2.11 -12.34
C TYR A 172 -21.28 0.78 -12.42
N GLY A 173 -20.20 0.73 -13.19
CA GLY A 173 -19.37 -0.46 -13.35
C GLY A 173 -18.70 -0.91 -12.05
N VAL A 174 -18.39 0.01 -11.12
CA VAL A 174 -17.89 -0.38 -9.78
C VAL A 174 -18.95 -1.18 -9.04
N GLY A 175 -20.20 -0.76 -9.12
CA GLY A 175 -21.31 -1.51 -8.54
C GLY A 175 -21.55 -2.85 -9.22
N GLU A 176 -21.32 -2.97 -10.54
CA GLU A 176 -21.37 -4.25 -11.25
C GLU A 176 -20.30 -5.23 -10.73
N MET A 177 -19.06 -4.74 -10.49
CA MET A 177 -17.99 -5.56 -9.90
C MET A 177 -18.36 -6.06 -8.50
N ILE A 178 -18.87 -5.16 -7.63
CA ILE A 178 -19.31 -5.52 -6.28
C ILE A 178 -20.45 -6.54 -6.35
N ARG A 179 -21.43 -6.32 -7.21
CA ARG A 179 -22.58 -7.22 -7.40
C ARG A 179 -22.14 -8.61 -7.83
N ASP A 180 -21.21 -8.72 -8.78
CA ASP A 180 -20.69 -10.02 -9.23
C ASP A 180 -20.02 -10.77 -8.07
N ALA A 181 -19.14 -10.12 -7.32
CA ALA A 181 -18.45 -10.73 -6.20
C ALA A 181 -19.41 -11.15 -5.07
N VAL A 182 -20.39 -10.29 -4.71
CA VAL A 182 -21.41 -10.61 -3.71
C VAL A 182 -22.28 -11.79 -4.15
N SER A 183 -22.65 -11.85 -5.43
CA SER A 183 -23.44 -12.95 -6.02
C SER A 183 -22.67 -14.29 -6.02
N ARG A 184 -21.33 -14.25 -6.06
CA ARG A 184 -20.46 -15.43 -5.89
C ARG A 184 -20.27 -15.85 -4.43
N GLY A 185 -20.86 -15.12 -3.47
CA GLY A 185 -20.82 -15.46 -2.05
C GLY A 185 -19.74 -14.73 -1.23
N TYR A 186 -18.96 -13.85 -1.84
CA TYR A 186 -17.94 -13.07 -1.10
C TYR A 186 -18.59 -12.01 -0.23
N ARG A 187 -17.98 -11.74 0.95
CA ARG A 187 -18.51 -10.81 1.96
C ARG A 187 -17.43 -9.87 2.54
N LYS A 188 -16.15 -10.08 2.26
CA LYS A 188 -15.05 -9.27 2.75
C LYS A 188 -14.39 -8.54 1.59
N PHE A 189 -14.41 -7.21 1.63
CA PHE A 189 -13.98 -6.36 0.54
C PHE A 189 -12.93 -5.36 0.97
N ILE A 190 -11.86 -5.25 0.19
CA ILE A 190 -10.88 -4.19 0.22
C ILE A 190 -10.99 -3.46 -1.11
N ILE A 191 -11.36 -2.19 -1.08
CA ILE A 191 -11.62 -1.43 -2.31
C ILE A 191 -10.78 -0.16 -2.33
N GLY A 192 -9.88 -0.06 -3.30
CA GLY A 192 -9.16 1.16 -3.61
C GLY A 192 -10.03 2.12 -4.43
N ILE A 193 -10.16 3.36 -3.97
CA ILE A 193 -10.97 4.38 -4.66
C ILE A 193 -10.17 5.49 -5.32
N GLY A 194 -8.85 5.30 -5.47
CA GLY A 194 -7.96 6.22 -6.19
C GLY A 194 -8.22 6.24 -7.71
N GLY A 195 -7.72 7.28 -8.39
CA GLY A 195 -7.69 7.36 -9.86
C GLY A 195 -9.03 7.60 -10.56
N SER A 196 -10.08 8.09 -9.88
CA SER A 196 -11.44 8.24 -10.42
C SER A 196 -11.59 9.30 -11.50
N ALA A 197 -12.42 9.02 -12.53
CA ALA A 197 -12.89 9.99 -13.53
C ALA A 197 -14.19 10.69 -13.14
N THR A 198 -14.87 10.23 -12.11
CA THR A 198 -16.28 10.53 -11.78
C THR A 198 -16.41 11.56 -10.67
N ASN A 199 -17.55 12.26 -10.64
CA ASN A 199 -17.96 13.16 -9.58
C ASN A 199 -19.46 13.01 -9.30
N ASP A 200 -19.96 11.77 -9.35
CA ASP A 200 -21.36 11.39 -9.30
C ASP A 200 -21.87 11.07 -7.89
N GLY A 201 -21.09 11.36 -6.83
CA GLY A 201 -21.46 11.03 -5.47
C GLY A 201 -21.61 9.52 -5.20
N GLY A 202 -21.15 8.67 -6.11
CA GLY A 202 -21.30 7.20 -6.05
C GLY A 202 -22.70 6.69 -6.42
N ILE A 203 -23.59 7.53 -6.96
CA ILE A 203 -24.95 7.10 -7.31
C ILE A 203 -24.95 6.01 -8.38
N GLY A 204 -24.01 6.03 -9.33
CA GLY A 204 -23.89 4.98 -10.33
C GLY A 204 -23.68 3.61 -9.70
N MET A 205 -22.68 3.49 -8.81
CA MET A 205 -22.41 2.28 -8.04
C MET A 205 -23.64 1.79 -7.28
N LEU A 206 -24.30 2.70 -6.55
CA LEU A 206 -25.47 2.36 -5.74
C LEU A 206 -26.66 1.90 -6.60
N ARG A 207 -26.84 2.48 -7.79
CA ARG A 207 -27.87 2.04 -8.75
C ARG A 207 -27.62 0.60 -9.24
N ALA A 208 -26.38 0.26 -9.55
CA ALA A 208 -26.02 -1.11 -9.92
C ALA A 208 -26.27 -2.12 -8.79
N LEU A 209 -26.25 -1.66 -7.54
CA LEU A 209 -26.55 -2.44 -6.33
C LEU A 209 -28.04 -2.43 -5.94
N GLY A 210 -28.89 -1.70 -6.69
CA GLY A 210 -30.35 -1.70 -6.54
C GLY A 210 -30.96 -0.49 -5.87
N VAL A 211 -30.18 0.55 -5.51
CA VAL A 211 -30.74 1.82 -5.04
C VAL A 211 -31.37 2.57 -6.21
N LYS A 212 -32.55 3.14 -6.00
CA LYS A 212 -33.19 4.04 -6.99
C LYS A 212 -33.12 5.47 -6.51
N PHE A 213 -32.65 6.35 -7.40
CA PHE A 213 -32.63 7.78 -7.23
C PHE A 213 -33.68 8.40 -8.16
N LEU A 214 -34.75 8.96 -7.60
CA LEU A 214 -35.91 9.37 -8.35
C LEU A 214 -36.07 10.90 -8.33
N THR A 215 -36.55 11.42 -9.45
CA THR A 215 -36.94 12.82 -9.59
C THR A 215 -38.23 13.11 -8.85
N LYS A 216 -38.67 14.38 -8.86
CA LYS A 216 -39.95 14.82 -8.32
C LYS A 216 -41.13 14.08 -8.96
N ASP A 217 -41.00 13.71 -10.23
CA ASP A 217 -42.05 13.05 -11.00
C ASP A 217 -42.02 11.52 -10.88
N GLY A 218 -41.09 10.99 -10.06
CA GLY A 218 -40.93 9.54 -9.83
C GLY A 218 -40.13 8.81 -10.90
N GLU A 219 -39.51 9.54 -11.85
CA GLU A 219 -38.65 8.98 -12.87
C GLU A 219 -37.22 8.84 -12.34
N GLU A 220 -36.37 8.00 -12.96
CA GLU A 220 -34.95 7.88 -12.63
C GLU A 220 -34.20 9.21 -12.89
N ALA A 221 -33.38 9.67 -11.93
CA ALA A 221 -32.69 10.96 -12.00
C ALA A 221 -31.61 11.03 -13.09
N GLY A 222 -31.14 9.87 -13.61
CA GLY A 222 -30.10 9.81 -14.62
C GLY A 222 -28.72 9.41 -14.04
N GLU A 223 -27.65 9.85 -14.69
CA GLU A 223 -26.27 9.47 -14.38
C GLU A 223 -25.36 10.68 -14.22
N GLY A 224 -24.18 10.46 -13.61
CA GLY A 224 -23.15 11.46 -13.44
C GLY A 224 -23.52 12.58 -12.48
N ALA A 225 -22.69 13.62 -12.41
CA ALA A 225 -22.93 14.77 -11.55
C ALA A 225 -24.20 15.55 -11.93
N ASP A 226 -24.62 15.52 -13.21
CA ASP A 226 -25.82 16.22 -13.69
C ASP A 226 -27.15 15.60 -13.19
N ALA A 227 -27.10 14.42 -12.61
CA ALA A 227 -28.26 13.77 -11.99
C ALA A 227 -28.48 14.22 -10.53
N LEU A 228 -27.44 14.65 -9.82
CA LEU A 228 -27.47 14.88 -8.38
C LEU A 228 -28.52 15.92 -7.95
N GLY A 229 -28.61 17.05 -8.66
CA GLY A 229 -29.57 18.10 -8.40
C GLY A 229 -31.03 17.75 -8.74
N LYS A 230 -31.25 16.63 -9.45
CA LYS A 230 -32.60 16.15 -9.84
C LYS A 230 -33.16 15.13 -8.85
N ILE A 231 -32.37 14.64 -7.92
CA ILE A 231 -32.78 13.63 -6.94
C ILE A 231 -33.73 14.27 -5.93
N HIS A 232 -34.93 13.71 -5.79
CA HIS A 232 -35.91 14.12 -4.79
C HIS A 232 -36.25 12.98 -3.81
N PHE A 233 -36.10 11.73 -4.26
CA PHE A 233 -36.40 10.56 -3.44
C PHE A 233 -35.32 9.48 -3.63
N VAL A 234 -35.02 8.76 -2.54
CA VAL A 234 -34.13 7.60 -2.54
C VAL A 234 -34.92 6.38 -2.08
N SER A 235 -35.00 5.35 -2.92
CA SER A 235 -35.55 4.05 -2.57
C SER A 235 -34.49 3.00 -2.40
N LEU A 236 -34.51 2.30 -1.27
CA LEU A 236 -33.64 1.18 -0.92
C LEU A 236 -34.35 -0.18 -1.06
N GLU A 237 -35.55 -0.21 -1.64
CA GLU A 237 -36.41 -1.40 -1.71
C GLU A 237 -35.75 -2.55 -2.48
N HIS A 238 -34.96 -2.22 -3.51
CA HIS A 238 -34.27 -3.21 -4.35
C HIS A 238 -32.77 -3.32 -4.04
N LEU A 239 -32.29 -2.64 -2.98
CA LEU A 239 -30.91 -2.80 -2.55
C LEU A 239 -30.66 -4.27 -2.17
N MET A 240 -29.60 -4.85 -2.73
CA MET A 240 -29.22 -6.25 -2.48
C MET A 240 -29.13 -6.53 -0.97
N PRO A 241 -29.92 -7.44 -0.42
CA PRO A 241 -29.95 -7.71 1.03
C PRO A 241 -28.64 -8.27 1.57
N GLU A 242 -27.86 -8.97 0.73
CA GLU A 242 -26.57 -9.57 1.06
C GLU A 242 -25.50 -8.53 1.41
N LEU A 243 -25.65 -7.30 0.98
CA LEU A 243 -24.73 -6.21 1.30
C LEU A 243 -24.67 -5.92 2.80
N LYS A 244 -25.71 -6.24 3.57
CA LYS A 244 -25.71 -6.10 5.03
C LYS A 244 -24.75 -7.07 5.74
N GLU A 245 -24.37 -8.15 5.08
CA GLU A 245 -23.43 -9.15 5.58
C GLU A 245 -21.97 -8.81 5.19
N CYS A 246 -21.78 -7.80 4.33
CA CYS A 246 -20.47 -7.48 3.78
C CYS A 246 -19.69 -6.54 4.70
N ASP A 247 -18.40 -6.83 4.86
CA ASP A 247 -17.41 -5.93 5.46
C ASP A 247 -16.68 -5.18 4.34
N PHE A 248 -16.94 -3.88 4.23
CA PHE A 248 -16.30 -3.01 3.25
C PHE A 248 -15.22 -2.15 3.91
N GLN A 249 -13.97 -2.39 3.53
CA GLN A 249 -12.82 -1.58 3.90
C GLN A 249 -12.35 -0.81 2.66
N ILE A 250 -12.40 0.51 2.74
CA ILE A 250 -12.12 1.39 1.60
C ILE A 250 -10.79 2.08 1.83
N ALA A 251 -9.82 1.83 0.95
CA ALA A 251 -8.53 2.51 0.96
C ALA A 251 -8.74 3.98 0.55
N CYS A 252 -8.52 4.89 1.50
CA CYS A 252 -8.76 6.32 1.34
C CYS A 252 -7.71 7.13 2.09
N ASP A 253 -6.82 7.78 1.35
CA ASP A 253 -5.73 8.59 1.90
C ASP A 253 -6.03 10.09 1.96
N VAL A 254 -7.27 10.48 1.65
CA VAL A 254 -7.71 11.88 1.67
C VAL A 254 -8.76 12.12 2.73
N THR A 255 -8.73 13.30 3.34
CA THR A 255 -9.63 13.70 4.43
C THR A 255 -10.73 14.68 3.99
N ASN A 256 -10.82 14.98 2.70
CA ASN A 256 -11.76 15.95 2.16
C ASN A 256 -13.21 15.58 2.47
N PRO A 257 -14.04 16.54 2.95
CA PRO A 257 -15.47 16.36 3.08
C PRO A 257 -16.13 16.25 1.69
N LEU A 258 -17.39 15.89 1.64
CA LEU A 258 -18.12 15.72 0.38
C LEU A 258 -18.23 17.03 -0.40
N CYS A 259 -18.62 18.12 0.27
CA CYS A 259 -18.99 19.40 -0.33
C CYS A 259 -18.20 20.58 0.24
N GLY A 260 -18.31 21.74 -0.41
CA GLY A 260 -17.69 23.01 -0.02
C GLY A 260 -16.30 23.18 -0.63
N GLU A 261 -15.61 24.27 -0.29
CA GLU A 261 -14.30 24.66 -0.88
C GLU A 261 -13.24 23.57 -0.77
N LYS A 262 -13.30 22.72 0.26
CA LYS A 262 -12.41 21.58 0.47
C LYS A 262 -13.05 20.25 0.01
N GLY A 263 -14.22 20.29 -0.62
CA GLY A 263 -14.97 19.13 -1.03
C GLY A 263 -14.52 18.52 -2.35
N ALA A 264 -15.17 17.42 -2.73
CA ALA A 264 -14.86 16.63 -3.91
C ALA A 264 -14.75 17.45 -5.19
N THR A 265 -15.75 18.32 -5.44
CA THR A 265 -15.86 19.09 -6.68
C THR A 265 -14.76 20.14 -6.81
N TYR A 266 -14.52 20.93 -5.77
CA TYR A 266 -13.51 22.00 -5.82
C TYR A 266 -12.07 21.49 -5.84
N ILE A 267 -11.78 20.43 -5.11
CA ILE A 267 -10.39 19.91 -5.00
C ILE A 267 -10.02 19.03 -6.20
N TYR A 268 -10.94 18.16 -6.64
CA TYR A 268 -10.61 17.13 -7.63
C TYR A 268 -11.34 17.29 -8.97
N GLY A 269 -12.29 18.23 -9.07
CA GLY A 269 -13.13 18.35 -10.25
C GLY A 269 -12.38 18.81 -11.50
N LYS A 270 -11.42 19.74 -11.37
CA LYS A 270 -10.66 20.30 -12.51
C LYS A 270 -9.91 19.23 -13.31
N GLN A 271 -9.21 18.33 -12.63
CA GLN A 271 -8.50 17.23 -13.30
C GLN A 271 -9.42 16.23 -14.02
N LYS A 272 -10.70 16.18 -13.61
CA LYS A 272 -11.73 15.32 -14.19
C LYS A 272 -12.48 15.99 -15.34
N GLY A 273 -12.20 17.28 -15.60
CA GLY A 273 -12.81 18.06 -16.68
C GLY A 273 -13.96 19.00 -16.23
N ILE A 274 -14.18 19.21 -14.93
CA ILE A 274 -15.13 20.24 -14.44
C ILE A 274 -14.51 21.62 -14.65
N ARG A 275 -15.23 22.50 -15.35
CA ARG A 275 -14.82 23.89 -15.54
C ARG A 275 -15.10 24.69 -14.26
N GLU A 276 -14.29 25.72 -14.01
CA GLU A 276 -14.39 26.51 -12.78
C GLU A 276 -15.77 27.16 -12.60
N GLU A 277 -16.39 27.60 -13.70
CA GLU A 277 -17.74 28.19 -13.68
C GLU A 277 -18.87 27.18 -13.33
N GLU A 278 -18.61 25.87 -13.47
CA GLU A 278 -19.59 24.82 -13.16
C GLU A 278 -19.48 24.32 -11.72
N MET A 279 -18.32 24.53 -11.08
CA MET A 279 -18.05 24.00 -9.72
C MET A 279 -19.10 24.44 -8.68
N PRO A 280 -19.54 25.70 -8.63
CA PRO A 280 -20.55 26.12 -7.65
C PRO A 280 -21.88 25.36 -7.80
N ARG A 281 -22.33 25.14 -9.05
CA ARG A 281 -23.56 24.40 -9.33
C ARG A 281 -23.40 22.94 -8.92
N ILE A 282 -22.33 22.29 -9.37
CA ILE A 282 -22.12 20.86 -9.11
C ILE A 282 -21.93 20.61 -7.60
N ASP A 283 -21.26 21.49 -6.88
CA ASP A 283 -21.12 21.36 -5.41
C ASP A 283 -22.46 21.55 -4.70
N ALA A 284 -23.30 22.49 -5.17
CA ALA A 284 -24.65 22.67 -4.65
C ALA A 284 -25.54 21.43 -4.91
N ASP A 285 -25.45 20.83 -6.11
CA ASP A 285 -26.14 19.59 -6.46
C ASP A 285 -25.67 18.42 -5.60
N MET A 286 -24.36 18.32 -5.33
CA MET A 286 -23.78 17.31 -4.43
C MET A 286 -24.29 17.50 -2.99
N LYS A 287 -24.39 18.73 -2.52
CA LYS A 287 -24.92 19.06 -1.21
C LYS A 287 -26.42 18.75 -1.11
N HIS A 288 -27.20 19.00 -2.17
CA HIS A 288 -28.58 18.60 -2.27
C HIS A 288 -28.76 17.08 -2.17
N TYR A 289 -27.99 16.31 -2.94
CA TYR A 289 -27.97 14.84 -2.85
C TYR A 289 -27.66 14.36 -1.43
N ALA A 290 -26.66 14.97 -0.77
CA ALA A 290 -26.33 14.62 0.61
C ALA A 290 -27.49 14.87 1.57
N ALA A 291 -28.21 15.98 1.43
CA ALA A 291 -29.37 16.29 2.28
C ALA A 291 -30.51 15.27 2.12
N ILE A 292 -30.84 14.90 0.87
CA ILE A 292 -31.87 13.87 0.59
C ILE A 292 -31.43 12.51 1.13
N THR A 293 -30.14 12.17 0.99
CA THR A 293 -29.58 10.93 1.55
C THR A 293 -29.68 10.94 3.07
N ALA A 294 -29.28 12.02 3.73
CA ALA A 294 -29.35 12.16 5.19
C ALA A 294 -30.77 12.02 5.73
N GLU A 295 -31.76 12.61 5.03
CA GLU A 295 -33.16 12.42 5.36
C GLU A 295 -33.60 10.95 5.27
N ARG A 296 -33.15 10.25 4.21
CA ARG A 296 -33.51 8.83 3.96
C ARG A 296 -32.90 7.86 4.94
N ILE A 297 -31.61 8.05 5.32
CA ILE A 297 -30.87 7.12 6.19
C ILE A 297 -30.81 7.56 7.66
N GLY A 298 -31.22 8.80 7.96
CA GLY A 298 -31.28 9.34 9.32
C GLY A 298 -29.97 9.89 9.87
N VAL A 299 -28.89 9.94 9.08
CA VAL A 299 -27.56 10.44 9.49
C VAL A 299 -26.89 11.20 8.35
N ASP A 300 -26.29 12.35 8.64
CA ASP A 300 -25.50 13.12 7.68
C ASP A 300 -24.01 12.78 7.81
N TYR A 301 -23.45 12.20 6.77
CA TYR A 301 -22.03 11.88 6.67
C TYR A 301 -21.24 12.83 5.74
N ALA A 302 -21.83 13.88 5.22
CA ALA A 302 -21.20 14.76 4.23
C ALA A 302 -19.92 15.45 4.76
N ALA A 303 -19.87 15.77 6.04
CA ALA A 303 -18.72 16.40 6.68
C ALA A 303 -17.64 15.38 7.14
N ARG A 304 -17.89 14.08 7.03
CA ARG A 304 -16.94 13.05 7.47
C ARG A 304 -15.69 13.06 6.61
N GLU A 305 -14.54 12.91 7.26
CA GLU A 305 -13.25 12.79 6.56
C GLU A 305 -13.29 11.66 5.53
N GLY A 306 -12.83 11.96 4.31
CA GLY A 306 -12.84 11.02 3.18
C GLY A 306 -14.17 10.92 2.44
N ALA A 307 -15.26 11.56 2.89
CA ALA A 307 -16.54 11.54 2.18
C ALA A 307 -16.42 12.07 0.74
N GLY A 308 -15.56 13.07 0.51
CA GLY A 308 -15.30 13.63 -0.82
C GLY A 308 -14.37 12.79 -1.71
N ALA A 309 -13.76 11.75 -1.17
CA ALA A 309 -12.86 10.90 -1.93
C ALA A 309 -13.55 10.34 -3.19
N ALA A 310 -12.80 10.31 -4.29
CA ALA A 310 -13.25 9.77 -5.57
C ALA A 310 -14.59 10.37 -6.07
N GLY A 311 -14.77 11.70 -5.87
CA GLY A 311 -15.99 12.37 -6.34
C GLY A 311 -17.25 11.99 -5.58
N GLY A 312 -17.12 11.66 -4.29
CA GLY A 312 -18.21 11.29 -3.40
C GLY A 312 -18.41 9.77 -3.24
N MET A 313 -17.56 8.94 -3.82
CA MET A 313 -17.61 7.49 -3.58
C MET A 313 -17.43 7.14 -2.10
N GLY A 314 -16.50 7.84 -1.39
CA GLY A 314 -16.33 7.68 0.05
C GLY A 314 -17.63 7.90 0.80
N TYR A 315 -18.37 8.94 0.46
CA TYR A 315 -19.70 9.23 1.03
C TYR A 315 -20.70 8.10 0.77
N ALA A 316 -20.77 7.62 -0.48
CA ALA A 316 -21.67 6.53 -0.84
C ALA A 316 -21.40 5.25 -0.06
N PHE A 317 -20.13 4.85 0.05
CA PHE A 317 -19.73 3.69 0.83
C PHE A 317 -20.09 3.80 2.31
N ILE A 318 -19.81 4.96 2.93
CA ILE A 318 -20.14 5.16 4.35
C ILE A 318 -21.67 5.16 4.55
N SER A 319 -22.40 5.93 3.74
CA SER A 319 -23.81 6.20 3.95
C SER A 319 -24.70 5.00 3.68
N TYR A 320 -24.42 4.23 2.64
CA TYR A 320 -25.31 3.16 2.19
C TYR A 320 -24.83 1.76 2.52
N LEU A 321 -23.51 1.56 2.61
CA LEU A 321 -22.91 0.24 2.80
C LEU A 321 -22.22 0.09 4.17
N GLY A 322 -22.24 1.12 5.02
CA GLY A 322 -21.65 1.07 6.34
C GLY A 322 -20.13 0.85 6.33
N ALA A 323 -19.48 1.22 5.24
CA ALA A 323 -18.06 0.97 5.02
C ALA A 323 -17.16 1.75 5.98
N ARG A 324 -15.98 1.21 6.23
CA ARG A 324 -14.90 1.88 6.95
C ARG A 324 -13.91 2.46 5.96
N LEU A 325 -13.66 3.77 6.03
CA LEU A 325 -12.56 4.41 5.32
C LEU A 325 -11.29 4.26 6.16
N VAL A 326 -10.24 3.72 5.58
CA VAL A 326 -8.98 3.43 6.25
C VAL A 326 -7.83 3.87 5.34
N PRO A 327 -6.74 4.45 5.85
CA PRO A 327 -5.56 4.71 5.04
C PRO A 327 -5.11 3.46 4.30
N GLY A 328 -4.81 3.59 3.00
CA GLY A 328 -4.48 2.45 2.15
C GLY A 328 -3.34 1.61 2.70
N ILE A 329 -2.30 2.27 3.19
CA ILE A 329 -1.14 1.58 3.79
C ILE A 329 -1.53 0.75 5.03
N GLU A 330 -2.43 1.22 5.88
CA GLU A 330 -2.86 0.47 7.06
C GLU A 330 -3.59 -0.81 6.67
N LEU A 331 -4.47 -0.73 5.66
CA LEU A 331 -5.15 -1.92 5.13
C LEU A 331 -4.17 -2.95 4.58
N ILE A 332 -3.16 -2.51 3.84
CA ILE A 332 -2.15 -3.41 3.28
C ILE A 332 -1.34 -4.08 4.40
N LEU A 333 -0.89 -3.33 5.40
CA LEU A 333 -0.13 -3.85 6.53
C LEU A 333 -0.94 -4.88 7.34
N ASP A 334 -2.25 -4.66 7.49
CA ASP A 334 -3.15 -5.63 8.13
C ASP A 334 -3.27 -6.93 7.32
N VAL A 335 -3.47 -6.81 6.01
CA VAL A 335 -3.63 -7.96 5.11
C VAL A 335 -2.40 -8.84 5.04
N ILE A 336 -1.22 -8.24 5.09
CA ILE A 336 0.06 -8.99 5.09
C ILE A 336 0.50 -9.45 6.48
N HIS A 337 -0.28 -9.18 7.52
CA HIS A 337 0.05 -9.50 8.92
C HIS A 337 1.40 -8.92 9.36
N PHE A 338 1.69 -7.67 8.94
CA PHE A 338 2.99 -7.02 9.15
C PHE A 338 3.42 -6.99 10.62
N GLU A 339 2.49 -6.79 11.54
CA GLU A 339 2.78 -6.70 12.97
C GLU A 339 3.48 -7.96 13.52
N GLU A 340 3.05 -9.14 13.09
CA GLU A 340 3.59 -10.41 13.55
C GLU A 340 5.05 -10.60 13.11
N GLU A 341 5.37 -10.11 11.93
CA GLU A 341 6.72 -10.17 11.36
C GLU A 341 7.62 -9.08 11.94
N ALA A 342 7.11 -7.85 12.08
CA ALA A 342 7.84 -6.69 12.61
C ALA A 342 8.35 -6.90 14.04
N LYS A 343 7.61 -7.67 14.87
CA LYS A 343 8.03 -8.05 16.23
C LYS A 343 9.36 -8.83 16.25
N LYS A 344 9.74 -9.46 15.16
CA LYS A 344 10.95 -10.30 15.06
C LYS A 344 12.06 -9.62 14.26
N ALA A 345 11.70 -8.68 13.40
CA ALA A 345 12.62 -8.04 12.47
C ALA A 345 13.52 -6.99 13.15
N GLN A 346 14.77 -6.92 12.73
CA GLN A 346 15.68 -5.85 13.11
C GLN A 346 15.65 -4.71 12.09
N ILE A 347 15.45 -5.04 10.82
CA ILE A 347 15.51 -4.09 9.71
C ILE A 347 14.27 -4.24 8.84
N VAL A 348 13.72 -3.10 8.43
CA VAL A 348 12.67 -3.02 7.42
C VAL A 348 13.20 -2.21 6.24
N LEU A 349 13.16 -2.78 5.06
CA LEU A 349 13.44 -2.07 3.81
C LEU A 349 12.11 -1.64 3.19
N THR A 350 12.03 -0.39 2.81
CA THR A 350 10.87 0.16 2.11
C THR A 350 11.30 1.03 0.93
N GLY A 351 10.39 1.55 0.17
CA GLY A 351 10.72 2.41 -0.97
C GLY A 351 9.57 2.58 -1.95
N GLU A 352 9.82 3.43 -2.94
CA GLU A 352 8.91 3.72 -4.05
C GLU A 352 9.68 4.36 -5.21
N GLY A 353 9.01 4.62 -6.35
CA GLY A 353 9.66 5.24 -7.51
C GLY A 353 10.28 6.62 -7.23
N ARG A 354 9.71 7.42 -6.32
CA ARG A 354 10.20 8.76 -5.99
C ARG A 354 9.87 9.15 -4.55
N LEU A 355 10.89 9.45 -3.77
CA LEU A 355 10.74 10.06 -2.43
C LEU A 355 10.69 11.59 -2.54
N ASP A 356 9.63 12.17 -2.05
CA ASP A 356 9.39 13.61 -2.03
C ASP A 356 8.60 14.06 -0.79
N LEU A 357 8.14 15.31 -0.77
CA LEU A 357 7.34 15.85 0.33
C LEU A 357 6.02 15.08 0.51
N GLN A 358 5.40 14.60 -0.57
CA GLN A 358 4.16 13.84 -0.48
C GLN A 358 4.37 12.50 0.23
N THR A 359 5.53 11.87 0.03
CA THR A 359 5.91 10.66 0.77
C THR A 359 5.93 10.91 2.27
N ALA A 360 6.54 12.05 2.68
CA ALA A 360 6.59 12.46 4.09
C ALA A 360 5.20 12.73 4.70
N MET A 361 4.22 13.08 3.90
CA MET A 361 2.83 13.32 4.33
C MET A 361 2.03 12.04 4.62
N GLY A 362 2.61 10.86 4.43
CA GLY A 362 1.98 9.60 4.87
C GLY A 362 1.75 8.56 3.78
N LYS A 363 2.42 8.65 2.61
CA LYS A 363 2.40 7.59 1.61
C LYS A 363 3.03 6.28 2.12
N ALA A 364 2.93 5.22 1.34
CA ALA A 364 3.29 3.87 1.71
C ALA A 364 4.65 3.73 2.44
N PRO A 365 5.78 4.30 2.00
CA PRO A 365 7.05 4.12 2.71
C PRO A 365 7.05 4.70 4.14
N VAL A 366 6.42 5.86 4.35
CA VAL A 366 6.31 6.49 5.68
C VAL A 366 5.30 5.74 6.55
N GLY A 367 4.23 5.22 5.98
CA GLY A 367 3.28 4.37 6.70
C GLY A 367 3.94 3.10 7.23
N VAL A 368 4.73 2.41 6.39
CA VAL A 368 5.57 1.26 6.79
C VAL A 368 6.53 1.67 7.91
N ALA A 369 7.22 2.81 7.75
CA ALA A 369 8.19 3.26 8.74
C ALA A 369 7.55 3.50 10.12
N ARG A 370 6.42 4.21 10.16
CA ARG A 370 5.67 4.44 11.42
C ARG A 370 5.22 3.15 12.08
N ALA A 371 4.76 2.17 11.29
CA ALA A 371 4.38 0.86 11.81
C ALA A 371 5.59 0.09 12.35
N ALA A 372 6.70 0.05 11.62
CA ALA A 372 7.93 -0.64 11.99
C ALA A 372 8.58 -0.06 13.27
N LYS A 373 8.53 1.28 13.43
CA LYS A 373 9.07 1.97 14.61
C LYS A 373 8.39 1.57 15.92
N LYS A 374 7.14 1.15 15.90
CA LYS A 374 6.44 0.63 17.09
C LYS A 374 7.14 -0.60 17.66
N TYR A 375 7.89 -1.34 16.85
CA TYR A 375 8.62 -2.57 17.19
C TYR A 375 10.13 -2.39 17.26
N GLY A 376 10.62 -1.14 17.14
CA GLY A 376 12.05 -0.82 17.27
C GLY A 376 12.89 -1.18 16.04
N CYS A 377 12.26 -1.47 14.89
CA CYS A 377 12.99 -1.79 13.66
C CYS A 377 13.76 -0.58 13.13
N LYS A 378 14.94 -0.82 12.54
CA LYS A 378 15.63 0.15 11.70
C LYS A 378 14.96 0.16 10.33
N VAL A 379 14.62 1.35 9.81
CA VAL A 379 13.91 1.50 8.54
C VAL A 379 14.78 2.21 7.52
N ILE A 380 15.02 1.55 6.39
CA ILE A 380 15.83 2.08 5.29
C ILE A 380 14.96 2.11 4.04
N ALA A 381 14.94 3.26 3.35
CA ALA A 381 14.17 3.41 2.13
C ALA A 381 15.07 3.50 0.89
N PHE A 382 14.59 2.93 -0.22
CA PHE A 382 15.23 3.03 -1.54
C PHE A 382 14.24 3.65 -2.54
N ALA A 383 14.73 4.53 -3.40
CA ALA A 383 13.90 5.19 -4.38
C ALA A 383 14.57 5.36 -5.74
N GLY A 384 13.79 5.40 -6.81
CA GLY A 384 14.29 5.73 -8.15
C GLY A 384 14.89 7.13 -8.17
N SER A 385 14.21 8.09 -7.56
CA SER A 385 14.69 9.46 -7.38
C SER A 385 14.34 10.01 -6.01
N VAL A 386 15.09 10.99 -5.56
CA VAL A 386 14.94 11.62 -4.23
C VAL A 386 14.99 13.14 -4.40
N THR A 387 13.99 13.85 -3.89
CA THR A 387 14.02 15.31 -3.86
C THR A 387 14.66 15.82 -2.57
N LYS A 388 15.00 17.11 -2.52
CA LYS A 388 15.57 17.72 -1.30
C LYS A 388 14.60 17.62 -0.11
N GLU A 389 13.31 17.75 -0.37
CA GLU A 389 12.23 17.72 0.63
C GLU A 389 12.01 16.32 1.22
N ALA A 390 12.54 15.27 0.61
CA ALA A 390 12.47 13.90 1.13
C ALA A 390 13.15 13.77 2.52
N THR A 391 14.01 14.73 2.92
CA THR A 391 14.57 14.75 4.28
C THR A 391 13.49 14.77 5.37
N ALA A 392 12.28 15.29 5.08
CA ALA A 392 11.15 15.22 5.99
C ALA A 392 10.69 13.78 6.31
N CYS A 393 11.07 12.80 5.49
CA CYS A 393 10.78 11.38 5.77
C CYS A 393 11.56 10.86 6.98
N ASN A 394 12.74 11.46 7.30
CA ASN A 394 13.51 11.08 8.48
C ASN A 394 12.76 11.42 9.78
N ASP A 395 12.07 12.56 9.82
CA ASP A 395 11.24 12.94 10.96
C ASP A 395 10.00 12.07 11.12
N ASN A 396 9.69 11.28 10.09
CA ASN A 396 8.52 10.38 10.01
C ASN A 396 8.87 8.89 10.12
N GLY A 397 10.08 8.56 10.60
CA GLY A 397 10.46 7.20 10.98
C GLY A 397 11.37 6.46 10.00
N ILE A 398 11.72 7.05 8.85
CA ILE A 398 12.74 6.49 7.95
C ILE A 398 14.12 6.90 8.48
N ASP A 399 14.95 5.94 8.90
CA ASP A 399 16.30 6.23 9.46
C ASP A 399 17.27 6.71 8.38
N ALA A 400 17.19 6.14 7.18
CA ALA A 400 18.00 6.56 6.04
C ALA A 400 17.28 6.25 4.73
N PHE A 401 17.57 7.02 3.68
CA PHE A 401 17.06 6.74 2.33
C PHE A 401 18.16 6.93 1.27
N PHE A 402 18.06 6.16 0.20
CA PHE A 402 19.06 6.13 -0.86
C PHE A 402 18.40 6.10 -2.24
N PRO A 403 18.89 6.91 -3.21
CA PRO A 403 18.52 6.75 -4.61
C PRO A 403 19.19 5.51 -5.19
N ILE A 404 18.48 4.78 -6.06
CA ILE A 404 19.03 3.59 -6.74
C ILE A 404 19.74 3.94 -8.05
N VAL A 405 19.51 5.13 -8.61
CA VAL A 405 20.17 5.58 -9.83
C VAL A 405 21.62 5.92 -9.50
N ARG A 406 22.56 5.12 -10.02
CA ARG A 406 23.98 5.14 -9.66
C ARG A 406 24.86 6.06 -10.50
N GLY A 407 24.33 6.62 -11.56
CA GLY A 407 25.08 7.50 -12.48
C GLY A 407 24.17 8.38 -13.31
N VAL A 408 24.75 9.25 -14.11
CA VAL A 408 23.99 10.08 -15.04
C VAL A 408 23.42 9.18 -16.15
N CYS A 409 22.12 9.18 -16.30
CA CYS A 409 21.40 8.45 -17.33
C CYS A 409 20.09 9.18 -17.68
N THR A 410 19.49 8.82 -18.78
CA THR A 410 18.15 9.29 -19.15
C THR A 410 17.08 8.64 -18.27
N LEU A 411 15.89 9.25 -18.21
CA LEU A 411 14.75 8.65 -17.50
C LEU A 411 14.39 7.29 -18.11
N GLU A 412 14.38 7.17 -19.43
CA GLU A 412 14.10 5.93 -20.15
C GLU A 412 15.08 4.81 -19.76
N GLU A 413 16.37 5.13 -19.71
CA GLU A 413 17.40 4.17 -19.25
C GLU A 413 17.24 3.78 -17.78
N ALA A 414 16.90 4.75 -16.91
CA ALA A 414 16.70 4.49 -15.48
C ALA A 414 15.46 3.60 -15.22
N MET A 415 14.44 3.70 -16.08
CA MET A 415 13.20 2.94 -15.97
C MET A 415 13.26 1.55 -16.63
N GLN A 416 14.36 1.20 -17.32
CA GLN A 416 14.54 -0.16 -17.85
C GLN A 416 14.52 -1.15 -16.69
N ARG A 417 13.61 -2.13 -16.77
CA ARG A 417 13.29 -3.06 -15.67
C ARG A 417 14.52 -3.76 -15.12
N GLU A 418 15.30 -4.41 -15.96
CA GLU A 418 16.51 -5.17 -15.57
C GLU A 418 17.55 -4.26 -14.91
N LYS A 419 17.75 -3.06 -15.47
CA LYS A 419 18.70 -2.07 -14.94
C LYS A 419 18.24 -1.50 -13.59
N ALA A 420 16.95 -1.25 -13.43
CA ALA A 420 16.40 -0.77 -12.17
C ALA A 420 16.54 -1.84 -11.06
N MET A 421 16.27 -3.10 -11.37
CA MET A 421 16.44 -4.23 -10.44
C MET A 421 17.90 -4.40 -10.04
N GLU A 422 18.84 -4.38 -11.01
CA GLU A 422 20.28 -4.45 -10.74
C GLU A 422 20.75 -3.30 -9.85
N ASN A 423 20.36 -2.07 -10.18
CA ASN A 423 20.70 -0.88 -9.40
C ASN A 423 20.17 -0.96 -7.96
N LEU A 424 18.95 -1.46 -7.75
CA LEU A 424 18.38 -1.65 -6.42
C LEU A 424 19.17 -2.72 -5.65
N THR A 425 19.44 -3.88 -6.25
CA THR A 425 20.22 -4.95 -5.66
C THR A 425 21.57 -4.45 -5.20
N ASP A 426 22.30 -3.77 -6.07
CA ASP A 426 23.64 -3.24 -5.79
C ASP A 426 23.61 -2.15 -4.71
N SER A 427 22.59 -1.27 -4.71
CA SER A 427 22.45 -0.22 -3.70
C SER A 427 22.19 -0.82 -2.32
N VAL A 428 21.30 -1.81 -2.24
CA VAL A 428 21.02 -2.56 -1.00
C VAL A 428 22.28 -3.27 -0.51
N GLU A 429 23.02 -3.96 -1.39
CA GLU A 429 24.28 -4.61 -1.05
C GLU A 429 25.26 -3.63 -0.39
N GLN A 430 25.47 -2.44 -0.98
CA GLN A 430 26.42 -1.47 -0.43
C GLN A 430 25.96 -0.93 0.95
N VAL A 431 24.66 -0.72 1.14
CA VAL A 431 24.13 -0.31 2.44
C VAL A 431 24.34 -1.40 3.50
N PHE A 432 24.08 -2.65 3.17
CA PHE A 432 24.24 -3.78 4.09
C PHE A 432 25.71 -4.06 4.45
N ARG A 433 26.67 -3.65 3.63
CA ARG A 433 28.10 -3.70 3.97
C ARG A 433 28.49 -2.73 5.10
N LEU A 434 27.63 -1.74 5.43
CA LEU A 434 27.84 -0.79 6.52
C LEU A 434 27.19 -1.22 7.84
N LEU A 435 26.27 -2.19 7.79
CA LEU A 435 25.52 -2.69 8.94
C LEU A 435 26.23 -3.89 9.59
#